data_36e79de2ade96bb1e340f3099f3f4dec
#
_entry.id   36e79de2ade96bb1e340f3099f3f4dec
#
_cell.length_a   1.000
_cell.length_b   1.000
_cell.length_c   1.000
_cell.angle_alpha   90.00
_cell.angle_beta   90.00
_cell.angle_gamma   90.00
#
_symmetry.space_group_name_H-M   'P 1'
#
loop_
_entity.id
_entity.type
_entity.pdbx_description
1 polymer ?
#
loop_
_entity_poly.entity_id
_entity_poly.type
_entity_poly.pdbx_seq_one_letter_code
_entity_poly.pdbx_strand_id
1 'polypeptide(L)'
;YKAGAAAGSKAAVMLTIGTGIGGCILLNGEVFHGFSNSACEVGYMHMDDSDFQTLGAASILTKKVAEWKGEQEDIWDGYHIFEEAKKGDELCNRAIDEMCDVLGKGIANICYVINPEIVVLGGGIMAQEEFLKDRIKAAMYKYLVSSIAKHTKLAFAKHQNDAGMLGAFYHFCNARHLM
;
A
#
# COMPACT_ATOMS: atom_id res chain seq x y z
N TYR A 1 -12.66 -0.93 7.40
CA TYR A 1 -13.36 -2.18 7.73
C TYR A 1 -14.89 -2.03 7.69
N LYS A 2 -15.48 -1.09 8.42
CA LYS A 2 -16.97 -0.96 8.50
C LYS A 2 -17.63 -0.63 7.16
N ALA A 3 -17.03 0.25 6.35
CA ALA A 3 -17.61 0.76 5.09
C ALA A 3 -16.68 0.64 3.87
N GLY A 4 -15.44 0.22 4.06
CA GLY A 4 -14.41 0.18 3.03
C GLY A 4 -14.30 -1.17 2.30
N ALA A 5 -13.20 -1.35 1.58
CA ALA A 5 -12.91 -2.54 0.80
C ALA A 5 -12.75 -3.83 1.65
N ALA A 6 -12.36 -3.71 2.93
CA ALA A 6 -12.19 -4.82 3.85
C ALA A 6 -13.45 -5.14 4.68
N ALA A 7 -14.61 -4.61 4.32
CA ALA A 7 -15.85 -4.84 5.07
C ALA A 7 -16.19 -6.34 5.12
N GLY A 8 -16.42 -6.85 6.34
CA GLY A 8 -16.80 -8.25 6.58
C GLY A 8 -15.65 -9.27 6.55
N SER A 9 -14.41 -8.88 6.24
CA SER A 9 -13.27 -9.79 6.29
C SER A 9 -12.88 -10.12 7.74
N LYS A 10 -12.43 -11.36 7.98
CA LYS A 10 -11.94 -11.79 9.31
C LYS A 10 -10.49 -11.36 9.57
N ALA A 11 -9.68 -11.33 8.53
CA ALA A 11 -8.29 -10.90 8.58
C ALA A 11 -8.01 -9.97 7.41
N ALA A 12 -7.66 -8.72 7.69
CA ALA A 12 -7.31 -7.74 6.68
C ALA A 12 -6.04 -7.00 7.07
N VAL A 13 -5.26 -6.64 6.05
CA VAL A 13 -4.13 -5.71 6.21
C VAL A 13 -4.42 -4.50 5.34
N MET A 14 -4.20 -3.31 5.91
CA MET A 14 -4.22 -2.07 5.14
C MET A 14 -2.82 -1.48 5.11
N LEU A 15 -2.38 -1.06 3.93
CA LEU A 15 -1.14 -0.35 3.71
C LEU A 15 -1.44 1.06 3.19
N THR A 16 -0.77 2.05 3.73
CA THR A 16 -0.80 3.43 3.24
C THR A 16 0.53 3.76 2.57
N ILE A 17 0.49 4.09 1.28
CA ILE A 17 1.65 4.40 0.46
C ILE A 17 1.69 5.91 0.22
N GLY A 18 2.59 6.58 0.91
CA GLY A 18 2.74 8.05 0.90
C GLY A 18 4.22 8.43 0.97
N THR A 19 4.56 9.40 1.85
CA THR A 19 5.95 9.77 2.15
C THR A 19 6.77 8.62 2.73
N GLY A 20 6.10 7.67 3.38
CA GLY A 20 6.60 6.38 3.81
C GLY A 20 5.56 5.30 3.53
N ILE A 21 5.73 4.12 4.14
CA ILE A 21 4.76 3.03 4.09
C ILE A 21 4.32 2.70 5.50
N GLY A 22 3.04 2.95 5.79
CA GLY A 22 2.40 2.57 7.05
C GLY A 22 1.50 1.35 6.88
N GLY A 23 1.21 0.67 7.99
CA GLY A 23 0.33 -0.50 7.98
C GLY A 23 -0.64 -0.57 9.15
N CYS A 24 -1.69 -1.36 8.97
CA CYS A 24 -2.65 -1.71 10.00
C CYS A 24 -3.15 -3.13 9.78
N ILE A 25 -3.24 -3.92 10.85
CA ILE A 25 -3.83 -5.26 10.83
C ILE A 25 -5.19 -5.21 11.51
N LEU A 26 -6.20 -5.79 10.85
CA LEU A 26 -7.52 -5.99 11.44
C LEU A 26 -7.80 -7.50 11.53
N LEU A 27 -8.15 -7.96 12.73
CA LEU A 27 -8.53 -9.33 13.00
C LEU A 27 -9.93 -9.36 13.62
N ASN A 28 -10.87 -10.05 12.97
CA ASN A 28 -12.27 -10.13 13.39
C ASN A 28 -12.94 -8.75 13.61
N GLY A 29 -12.53 -7.74 12.84
CA GLY A 29 -13.08 -6.39 12.92
C GLY A 29 -12.41 -5.47 13.93
N GLU A 30 -11.42 -5.94 14.65
CA GLU A 30 -10.66 -5.17 15.63
C GLU A 30 -9.25 -4.88 15.12
N VAL A 31 -8.73 -3.70 15.47
CA VAL A 31 -7.35 -3.34 15.15
C VAL A 31 -6.41 -4.12 16.08
N PHE A 32 -5.48 -4.85 15.46
CA PHE A 32 -4.42 -5.52 16.22
C PHE A 32 -3.29 -4.53 16.52
N HIS A 33 -3.15 -4.14 17.77
CA HIS A 33 -2.17 -3.14 18.20
C HIS A 33 -0.79 -3.74 18.53
N GLY A 34 -0.71 -5.05 18.81
CA GLY A 34 0.49 -5.65 19.37
C GLY A 34 0.71 -5.24 20.83
N PHE A 35 1.85 -5.63 21.39
CA PHE A 35 2.17 -5.38 22.80
C PHE A 35 2.40 -3.88 23.10
N SER A 36 3.08 -3.16 22.20
CA SER A 36 3.50 -1.77 22.37
C SER A 36 2.76 -0.77 21.48
N ASN A 37 1.62 -1.15 20.92
CA ASN A 37 0.86 -0.39 19.91
C ASN A 37 1.65 -0.11 18.60
N SER A 38 2.66 -0.94 18.30
CA SER A 38 3.52 -0.80 17.12
C SER A 38 3.33 -1.96 16.12
N ALA A 39 2.21 -2.67 16.18
CA ALA A 39 1.96 -3.72 15.21
C ALA A 39 1.78 -3.13 13.81
N CYS A 40 2.34 -3.83 12.82
CA CYS A 40 2.26 -3.46 11.40
C CYS A 40 3.08 -2.21 10.99
N GLU A 41 4.17 -1.90 11.72
CA GLU A 41 5.19 -0.94 11.29
C GLU A 41 6.02 -1.52 10.13
N VAL A 42 5.32 -1.93 9.07
CA VAL A 42 5.89 -2.71 7.96
C VAL A 42 6.82 -1.90 7.07
N GLY A 43 6.74 -0.57 7.12
CA GLY A 43 7.67 0.30 6.39
C GLY A 43 9.13 0.04 6.75
N TYR A 44 9.38 -0.40 7.99
CA TYR A 44 10.72 -0.73 8.47
C TYR A 44 11.16 -2.18 8.22
N MET A 45 10.33 -3.00 7.54
CA MET A 45 10.77 -4.35 7.16
C MET A 45 12.00 -4.27 6.26
N HIS A 46 13.07 -4.96 6.65
CA HIS A 46 14.26 -5.08 5.82
C HIS A 46 13.95 -5.84 4.53
N MET A 47 14.31 -5.26 3.42
CA MET A 47 14.15 -5.82 2.09
C MET A 47 15.39 -5.48 1.26
N ASP A 48 16.00 -6.51 0.66
CA ASP A 48 17.25 -6.38 -0.07
C ASP A 48 18.32 -5.67 0.81
N ASP A 49 18.94 -4.60 0.36
CA ASP A 49 19.94 -3.84 1.12
C ASP A 49 19.35 -2.60 1.83
N SER A 50 18.03 -2.54 2.02
CA SER A 50 17.34 -1.37 2.59
C SER A 50 16.09 -1.78 3.39
N ASP A 51 15.07 -0.94 3.45
CA ASP A 51 13.77 -1.20 4.03
C ASP A 51 12.62 -0.93 3.05
N PHE A 52 11.44 -1.44 3.39
CA PHE A 52 10.27 -1.41 2.50
C PHE A 52 9.87 0.01 2.09
N GLN A 53 9.83 0.96 3.01
CA GLN A 53 9.45 2.34 2.70
C GLN A 53 10.52 3.09 1.90
N THR A 54 11.79 2.87 2.20
CA THR A 54 12.93 3.49 1.49
C THR A 54 13.04 2.98 0.05
N LEU A 55 12.47 1.82 -0.26
CA LEU A 55 12.43 1.28 -1.61
C LEU A 55 11.12 1.58 -2.35
N GLY A 56 9.97 1.57 -1.65
CA GLY A 56 8.64 1.51 -2.27
C GLY A 56 7.69 2.68 -1.97
N ALA A 57 8.08 3.68 -1.17
CA ALA A 57 7.22 4.82 -0.88
C ALA A 57 7.00 5.73 -2.10
N ALA A 58 5.90 6.47 -2.11
CA ALA A 58 5.59 7.43 -3.18
C ALA A 58 6.65 8.54 -3.30
N SER A 59 7.21 8.99 -2.17
CA SER A 59 8.30 9.97 -2.15
C SER A 59 9.58 9.45 -2.82
N ILE A 60 9.81 8.15 -2.80
CA ILE A 60 10.95 7.53 -3.48
C ILE A 60 10.72 7.47 -4.99
N LEU A 61 9.47 7.22 -5.42
CA LEU A 61 9.12 7.28 -6.84
C LEU A 61 9.41 8.67 -7.43
N THR A 62 8.94 9.74 -6.77
CA THR A 62 9.14 11.11 -7.26
C THR A 62 10.61 11.49 -7.34
N LYS A 63 11.37 11.18 -6.28
CA LYS A 63 12.82 11.41 -6.22
C LYS A 63 13.57 10.67 -7.33
N LYS A 64 13.26 9.39 -7.52
CA LYS A 64 13.90 8.55 -8.53
C LYS A 64 13.67 9.07 -9.96
N VAL A 65 12.43 9.50 -10.28
CA VAL A 65 12.11 10.04 -11.60
C VAL A 65 12.86 11.36 -11.83
N ALA A 66 12.87 12.26 -10.87
CA ALA A 66 13.61 13.52 -10.95
C ALA A 66 15.11 13.28 -11.20
N GLU A 67 15.72 12.36 -10.42
CA GLU A 67 17.12 11.99 -10.57
C GLU A 67 17.41 11.40 -11.96
N TRP A 68 16.61 10.48 -12.45
CA TRP A 68 16.82 9.84 -13.75
C TRP A 68 16.64 10.80 -14.93
N LYS A 69 15.79 11.82 -14.77
CA LYS A 69 15.57 12.86 -15.78
C LYS A 69 16.58 14.01 -15.65
N GLY A 70 17.34 14.08 -14.55
CA GLY A 70 18.28 15.19 -14.27
C GLY A 70 17.56 16.50 -13.99
N GLU A 71 16.37 16.44 -13.40
CA GLU A 71 15.49 17.57 -13.11
C GLU A 71 15.30 17.75 -11.60
N GLN A 72 14.68 18.86 -11.18
CA GLN A 72 14.42 19.14 -9.76
C GLN A 72 13.21 18.32 -9.25
N GLU A 73 13.24 17.90 -7.98
CA GLU A 73 12.20 17.06 -7.38
C GLU A 73 10.82 17.75 -7.35
N ASP A 74 10.77 19.06 -7.22
CA ASP A 74 9.53 19.84 -7.16
C ASP A 74 8.72 19.84 -8.47
N ILE A 75 9.36 19.47 -9.59
CA ILE A 75 8.72 19.30 -10.90
C ILE A 75 7.94 17.97 -10.96
N TRP A 76 8.41 16.94 -10.24
CA TRP A 76 7.96 15.56 -10.37
C TRP A 76 7.12 15.12 -9.17
N ASP A 77 5.87 15.56 -9.10
CA ASP A 77 4.90 14.98 -8.18
C ASP A 77 4.31 13.67 -8.72
N GLY A 78 3.59 12.95 -7.86
CA GLY A 78 2.97 11.68 -8.25
C GLY A 78 1.99 11.84 -9.40
N TYR A 79 1.26 12.96 -9.49
CA TYR A 79 0.29 13.20 -10.55
C TYR A 79 1.00 13.33 -11.92
N HIS A 80 2.02 14.18 -11.99
CA HIS A 80 2.79 14.41 -13.21
C HIS A 80 3.45 13.12 -13.72
N ILE A 81 4.03 12.32 -12.82
CA ILE A 81 4.66 11.04 -13.19
C ILE A 81 3.66 10.10 -13.88
N PHE A 82 2.45 9.96 -13.34
CA PHE A 82 1.43 9.10 -13.95
C PHE A 82 0.89 9.65 -15.26
N GLU A 83 0.77 10.97 -15.41
CA GLU A 83 0.37 11.57 -16.70
C GLU A 83 1.42 11.31 -17.79
N GLU A 84 2.70 11.46 -17.48
CA GLU A 84 3.78 11.17 -18.44
C GLU A 84 3.90 9.66 -18.74
N ALA A 85 3.73 8.82 -17.71
CA ALA A 85 3.72 7.36 -17.92
C ALA A 85 2.59 6.91 -18.85
N LYS A 86 1.39 7.49 -18.72
CA LYS A 86 0.24 7.22 -19.62
C LYS A 86 0.49 7.69 -21.05
N LYS A 87 1.33 8.71 -21.25
CA LYS A 87 1.76 9.17 -22.58
C LYS A 87 2.88 8.30 -23.18
N GLY A 88 3.39 7.34 -22.40
CA GLY A 88 4.42 6.40 -22.86
C GLY A 88 5.85 6.75 -22.44
N ASP A 89 6.04 7.69 -21.49
CA ASP A 89 7.37 7.99 -20.97
C ASP A 89 8.00 6.75 -20.33
N GLU A 90 9.13 6.32 -20.87
CA GLU A 90 9.78 5.06 -20.48
C GLU A 90 10.37 5.13 -19.06
N LEU A 91 10.94 6.27 -18.65
CA LEU A 91 11.53 6.42 -17.32
C LEU A 91 10.46 6.43 -16.23
N CYS A 92 9.35 7.13 -16.45
CA CYS A 92 8.21 7.13 -15.54
C CYS A 92 7.60 5.73 -15.43
N ASN A 93 7.38 5.03 -16.55
CA ASN A 93 6.86 3.66 -16.52
C ASN A 93 7.81 2.71 -15.78
N ARG A 94 9.11 2.78 -16.05
CA ARG A 94 10.11 1.97 -15.37
C ARG A 94 10.13 2.22 -13.87
N ALA A 95 10.10 3.48 -13.42
CA ALA A 95 10.10 3.83 -12.02
C ALA A 95 8.83 3.29 -11.31
N ILE A 96 7.66 3.39 -11.97
CA ILE A 96 6.41 2.83 -11.47
C ILE A 96 6.49 1.29 -11.39
N ASP A 97 7.06 0.62 -12.37
CA ASP A 97 7.21 -0.85 -12.38
C ASP A 97 8.13 -1.31 -11.25
N GLU A 98 9.25 -0.60 -11.00
CA GLU A 98 10.14 -0.88 -9.88
C GLU A 98 9.43 -0.68 -8.53
N MET A 99 8.65 0.39 -8.37
CA MET A 99 7.82 0.59 -7.17
C MET A 99 6.79 -0.54 -7.01
N CYS A 100 6.12 -0.94 -8.08
CA CYS A 100 5.14 -2.04 -8.03
C CYS A 100 5.79 -3.37 -7.65
N ASP A 101 7.01 -3.66 -8.13
CA ASP A 101 7.73 -4.89 -7.77
C ASP A 101 8.09 -4.90 -6.27
N VAL A 102 8.58 -3.78 -5.74
CA VAL A 102 8.84 -3.61 -4.31
C VAL A 102 7.57 -3.79 -3.48
N LEU A 103 6.47 -3.15 -3.88
CA LEU A 103 5.17 -3.28 -3.20
C LEU A 103 4.70 -4.73 -3.22
N GLY A 104 4.79 -5.40 -4.38
CA GLY A 104 4.42 -6.81 -4.52
C GLY A 104 5.21 -7.73 -3.61
N LYS A 105 6.53 -7.54 -3.51
CA LYS A 105 7.42 -8.28 -2.62
C LYS A 105 7.10 -8.04 -1.14
N GLY A 106 6.91 -6.79 -0.73
CA GLY A 106 6.54 -6.43 0.63
C GLY A 106 5.18 -7.01 1.03
N ILE A 107 4.18 -6.92 0.15
CA ILE A 107 2.86 -7.52 0.37
C ILE A 107 2.96 -9.04 0.51
N ALA A 108 3.76 -9.71 -0.32
CA ALA A 108 3.96 -11.15 -0.23
C ALA A 108 4.57 -11.56 1.13
N ASN A 109 5.58 -10.83 1.62
CA ASN A 109 6.16 -11.05 2.93
C ASN A 109 5.12 -10.92 4.06
N ILE A 110 4.27 -9.91 4.00
CA ILE A 110 3.17 -9.73 4.96
C ILE A 110 2.17 -10.89 4.87
N CYS A 111 1.84 -11.35 3.65
CA CYS A 111 0.95 -12.49 3.47
C CYS A 111 1.49 -13.78 4.06
N TYR A 112 2.79 -14.00 4.03
CA TYR A 112 3.42 -15.16 4.67
C TYR A 112 3.33 -15.14 6.20
N VAL A 113 3.26 -13.95 6.81
CA VAL A 113 3.20 -13.81 8.28
C VAL A 113 1.75 -13.75 8.77
N ILE A 114 0.89 -12.98 8.11
CA ILE A 114 -0.48 -12.69 8.57
C ILE A 114 -1.52 -13.58 7.90
N ASN A 115 -1.26 -14.04 6.66
CA ASN A 115 -2.21 -14.79 5.84
C ASN A 115 -3.60 -14.11 5.76
N PRO A 116 -3.68 -12.82 5.33
CA PRO A 116 -4.92 -12.09 5.32
C PRO A 116 -5.83 -12.52 4.17
N GLU A 117 -7.16 -12.39 4.34
CA GLU A 117 -8.14 -12.54 3.26
C GLU A 117 -8.02 -11.42 2.22
N ILE A 118 -7.61 -10.23 2.69
CA ILE A 118 -7.52 -9.04 1.85
C ILE A 118 -6.39 -8.12 2.30
N VAL A 119 -5.65 -7.62 1.33
CA VAL A 119 -4.73 -6.48 1.51
C VAL A 119 -5.32 -5.27 0.79
N VAL A 120 -5.50 -4.17 1.52
CA VAL A 120 -6.05 -2.92 0.99
C VAL A 120 -4.95 -1.90 0.88
N LEU A 121 -4.78 -1.31 -0.29
CA LEU A 121 -3.82 -0.24 -0.55
C LEU A 121 -4.51 1.12 -0.50
N GLY A 122 -3.95 2.05 0.26
CA GLY A 122 -4.39 3.44 0.35
C GLY A 122 -3.20 4.40 0.25
N GLY A 123 -3.50 5.69 0.35
CA GLY A 123 -2.55 6.78 0.13
C GLY A 123 -2.78 7.47 -1.22
N GLY A 124 -2.26 8.69 -1.36
CA GLY A 124 -2.57 9.55 -2.50
C GLY A 124 -2.27 8.93 -3.86
N ILE A 125 -1.10 8.28 -3.98
CA ILE A 125 -0.67 7.66 -5.24
C ILE A 125 -1.54 6.45 -5.63
N MET A 126 -2.18 5.78 -4.66
CA MET A 126 -3.06 4.64 -4.90
C MET A 126 -4.40 5.05 -5.53
N ALA A 127 -4.70 6.34 -5.66
CA ALA A 127 -5.82 6.84 -6.47
C ALA A 127 -5.70 6.47 -7.96
N GLN A 128 -4.49 6.13 -8.43
CA GLN A 128 -4.22 5.61 -9.77
C GLN A 128 -4.50 4.10 -9.89
N GLU A 129 -5.57 3.61 -9.24
CA GLU A 129 -5.90 2.17 -9.16
C GLU A 129 -5.86 1.48 -10.52
N GLU A 130 -6.50 2.05 -11.54
CA GLU A 130 -6.58 1.45 -12.88
C GLU A 130 -5.20 1.21 -13.50
N PHE A 131 -4.24 2.07 -13.21
CA PHE A 131 -2.88 1.96 -13.74
C PHE A 131 -1.99 1.04 -12.89
N LEU A 132 -2.24 0.95 -11.59
CA LEU A 132 -1.38 0.25 -10.62
C LEU A 132 -1.84 -1.18 -10.32
N LYS A 133 -3.15 -1.44 -10.35
CA LYS A 133 -3.73 -2.68 -9.83
C LYS A 133 -3.13 -3.95 -10.42
N ASP A 134 -3.09 -4.05 -11.74
CA ASP A 134 -2.60 -5.26 -12.39
C ASP A 134 -1.09 -5.40 -12.26
N ARG A 135 -0.35 -4.29 -12.24
CA ARG A 135 1.11 -4.26 -12.03
C ARG A 135 1.47 -4.76 -10.63
N ILE A 136 0.85 -4.20 -9.58
CA ILE A 136 1.10 -4.63 -8.19
C ILE A 136 0.63 -6.07 -7.98
N LYS A 137 -0.52 -6.46 -8.54
CA LYS A 137 -1.03 -7.83 -8.45
C LYS A 137 -0.10 -8.84 -9.11
N ALA A 138 0.41 -8.54 -10.30
CA ALA A 138 1.38 -9.39 -10.99
C ALA A 138 2.68 -9.52 -10.17
N ALA A 139 3.19 -8.41 -9.65
CA ALA A 139 4.35 -8.39 -8.77
C ALA A 139 4.12 -9.22 -7.49
N MET A 140 2.98 -9.05 -6.82
CA MET A 140 2.62 -9.83 -5.65
C MET A 140 2.62 -11.35 -5.95
N TYR A 141 2.02 -11.75 -7.06
CA TYR A 141 1.94 -13.16 -7.44
C TYR A 141 3.28 -13.77 -7.86
N LYS A 142 4.22 -12.95 -8.34
CA LYS A 142 5.61 -13.38 -8.60
C LYS A 142 6.30 -13.91 -7.33
N TYR A 143 5.98 -13.34 -6.18
CA TYR A 143 6.61 -13.66 -4.89
C TYR A 143 5.76 -14.58 -4.00
N LEU A 144 4.46 -14.78 -4.28
CA LEU A 144 3.58 -15.63 -3.49
C LEU A 144 3.54 -17.07 -4.02
N VAL A 145 3.65 -18.02 -3.09
CA VAL A 145 3.31 -19.41 -3.43
C VAL A 145 1.81 -19.55 -3.72
N SER A 146 1.47 -20.41 -4.68
CA SER A 146 0.10 -20.52 -5.19
C SER A 146 -0.94 -20.92 -4.13
N SER A 147 -0.53 -21.61 -3.06
CA SER A 147 -1.44 -21.96 -1.95
C SER A 147 -1.94 -20.75 -1.17
N ILE A 148 -1.13 -19.69 -1.03
CA ILE A 148 -1.50 -18.43 -0.37
C ILE A 148 -2.14 -17.46 -1.35
N ALA A 149 -1.58 -17.34 -2.56
CA ALA A 149 -2.07 -16.43 -3.60
C ALA A 149 -3.56 -16.62 -3.93
N LYS A 150 -4.10 -17.84 -3.78
CA LYS A 150 -5.51 -18.17 -4.03
C LYS A 150 -6.47 -17.53 -3.02
N HIS A 151 -6.01 -17.20 -1.84
CA HIS A 151 -6.87 -16.81 -0.71
C HIS A 151 -6.77 -15.33 -0.37
N THR A 152 -5.70 -14.64 -0.77
CA THR A 152 -5.51 -13.22 -0.50
C THR A 152 -5.95 -12.37 -1.69
N LYS A 153 -6.86 -11.44 -1.44
CA LYS A 153 -7.32 -10.45 -2.42
C LYS A 153 -6.53 -9.15 -2.27
N LEU A 154 -6.21 -8.51 -3.40
CA LEU A 154 -5.69 -7.15 -3.42
C LEU A 154 -6.83 -6.19 -3.75
N ALA A 155 -6.98 -5.13 -2.98
CA ALA A 155 -7.97 -4.08 -3.19
C ALA A 155 -7.38 -2.69 -2.91
N PHE A 156 -8.10 -1.66 -3.36
CA PHE A 156 -7.74 -0.26 -3.12
C PHE A 156 -8.76 0.40 -2.19
N ALA A 157 -8.32 1.42 -1.44
CA ALA A 157 -9.15 2.10 -0.47
C ALA A 157 -10.27 2.87 -1.16
N LYS A 158 -11.54 2.52 -0.88
CA LYS A 158 -12.72 3.14 -1.50
C LYS A 158 -12.88 4.62 -1.21
N HIS A 159 -12.43 5.07 -0.04
CA HIS A 159 -12.62 6.44 0.45
C HIS A 159 -11.36 7.30 0.32
N GLN A 160 -10.33 6.81 -0.37
CA GLN A 160 -9.09 7.54 -0.63
C GLN A 160 -8.59 8.30 0.63
N ASN A 161 -8.41 9.62 0.57
CA ASN A 161 -7.94 10.44 1.68
C ASN A 161 -8.94 10.52 2.86
N ASP A 162 -10.24 10.33 2.62
CA ASP A 162 -11.27 10.35 3.67
C ASP A 162 -11.26 9.07 4.54
N ALA A 163 -10.58 8.02 4.10
CA ALA A 163 -10.48 6.76 4.83
C ALA A 163 -9.93 6.94 6.25
N GLY A 164 -8.98 7.86 6.44
CA GLY A 164 -8.41 8.20 7.75
C GLY A 164 -9.43 8.82 8.69
N MET A 165 -10.20 9.81 8.22
CA MET A 165 -11.25 10.48 9.01
C MET A 165 -12.36 9.51 9.38
N LEU A 166 -12.83 8.70 8.44
CA LEU A 166 -13.83 7.66 8.69
C LEU A 166 -13.33 6.62 9.70
N GLY A 167 -12.08 6.20 9.58
CA GLY A 167 -11.45 5.27 10.50
C GLY A 167 -11.38 5.83 11.92
N ALA A 168 -10.97 7.08 12.09
CA ALA A 168 -10.93 7.76 13.39
C ALA A 168 -12.33 7.89 13.99
N PHE A 169 -13.34 8.24 13.19
CA PHE A 169 -14.73 8.32 13.62
C PHE A 169 -15.23 6.95 14.14
N TYR A 170 -15.06 5.89 13.38
CA TYR A 170 -15.48 4.54 13.80
C TYR A 170 -14.70 4.06 15.02
N HIS A 171 -13.41 4.36 15.12
CA HIS A 171 -12.61 4.03 16.31
C HIS A 171 -13.15 4.75 17.55
N PHE A 172 -13.44 6.04 17.44
CA PHE A 172 -14.08 6.82 18.54
C PHE A 172 -15.42 6.21 18.96
N CYS A 173 -16.29 5.90 18.00
CA CYS A 173 -17.59 5.30 18.28
C CYS A 173 -17.46 3.94 19.00
N ASN A 174 -16.55 3.07 18.54
CA ASN A 174 -16.30 1.78 19.18
C ASN A 174 -15.77 1.97 20.63
N ALA A 175 -14.81 2.87 20.84
CA ALA A 175 -14.24 3.15 22.15
C ALA A 175 -15.26 3.71 23.15
N ARG A 176 -16.33 4.31 22.65
CA ARG A 176 -17.42 4.89 23.46
C ARG A 176 -18.68 4.03 23.51
N HIS A 177 -18.66 2.82 22.91
CA HIS A 177 -19.84 1.94 22.81
C HIS A 177 -21.08 2.62 22.20
N LEU A 178 -20.84 3.50 21.18
CA LEU A 178 -21.91 4.25 20.50
C LEU A 178 -22.53 3.51 19.31
N MET A 179 -21.97 2.35 18.94
CA MET A 179 -22.46 1.48 17.84
C MET A 179 -22.32 0.02 18.23
#